data_972dbfa7447bfe4bba050add1273e861
#
_entry.id   972dbfa7447bfe4bba050add1273e861
#
_cell.length_a   1.000
_cell.length_b   1.000
_cell.length_c   1.000
_cell.angle_alpha   90.00
_cell.angle_beta   90.00
_cell.angle_gamma   90.00
#
_symmetry.space_group_name_H-M   'P 1'
#
loop_
_entity.id
_entity.type
_entity.pdbx_description
1 polymer ?
#
loop_
_entity_poly.entity_id
_entity_poly.type
_entity_poly.pdbx_seq_one_letter_code
_entity_poly.pdbx_strand_id
1 'polypeptide(L)' 'MTKSDQFREYADEALHWSRQSNTEEEKKALLDLAVTWTQAAALSEKSVGPLRA' A
#
# COMPACT_ATOMS: atom_id res chain seq x y z
N MET A 1 -7.71 1.60 -14.68
CA MET A 1 -6.89 1.65 -13.47
C MET A 1 -5.68 0.76 -13.62
N THR A 2 -4.55 1.25 -13.16
CA THR A 2 -3.33 0.47 -13.19
C THR A 2 -3.18 -0.33 -11.91
N LYS A 3 -2.23 -1.26 -11.92
CA LYS A 3 -1.94 -2.02 -10.71
C LYS A 3 -1.43 -1.14 -9.59
N SER A 4 -0.63 -0.12 -9.93
CA SER A 4 -0.13 0.77 -8.90
C SER A 4 -1.27 1.56 -8.28
N ASP A 5 -2.28 1.94 -9.04
CA ASP A 5 -3.45 2.59 -8.49
C ASP A 5 -4.18 1.68 -7.51
N GLN A 6 -4.32 0.41 -7.86
CA GLN A 6 -4.96 -0.55 -6.97
C GLN A 6 -4.16 -0.71 -5.68
N PHE A 7 -2.85 -0.78 -5.80
CA PHE A 7 -2.00 -0.93 -4.61
C PHE A 7 -2.12 0.29 -3.70
N ARG A 8 -2.23 1.47 -4.29
CA ARG A 8 -2.41 2.67 -3.49
C ARG A 8 -3.75 2.69 -2.78
N GLU A 9 -4.78 2.18 -3.43
CA GLU A 9 -6.08 2.07 -2.79
C GLU A 9 -6.02 1.12 -1.61
N TYR A 10 -5.32 0.01 -1.77
CA TYR A 10 -5.16 -0.93 -0.67
C TYR A 10 -4.39 -0.28 0.49
N ALA A 11 -3.37 0.51 0.17
CA ALA A 11 -2.63 1.21 1.20
C ALA A 11 -3.52 2.19 1.94
N ASP A 12 -4.35 2.93 1.21
CA ASP A 12 -5.28 3.86 1.83
C ASP A 12 -6.26 3.14 2.74
N GLU A 13 -6.77 2.00 2.31
CA GLU A 13 -7.68 1.22 3.13
C GLU A 13 -6.99 0.73 4.39
N ALA A 14 -5.77 0.28 4.26
CA ALA A 14 -5.04 -0.21 5.41
C ALA A 14 -4.82 0.93 6.42
N LEU A 15 -4.49 2.11 5.92
CA LEU A 15 -4.35 3.26 6.81
C LEU A 15 -5.66 3.61 7.50
N HIS A 16 -6.74 3.56 6.76
CA HIS A 16 -8.05 3.85 7.30
C HIS A 16 -8.39 2.89 8.45
N TRP A 17 -8.18 1.61 8.21
CA TRP A 17 -8.46 0.60 9.22
C TRP A 17 -7.53 0.72 10.42
N SER A 18 -6.28 1.14 10.19
CA SER A 18 -5.35 1.31 11.29
C SER A 18 -5.82 2.39 12.26
N ARG A 19 -6.48 3.41 11.73
CA ARG A 19 -6.99 4.48 12.58
C ARG A 19 -8.19 4.02 13.41
N GLN A 20 -8.89 3.02 12.94
CA GLN A 20 -10.07 2.52 13.61
C GLN A 20 -9.80 1.29 14.47
N SER A 21 -8.59 0.79 14.46
CA SER A 21 -8.28 -0.41 15.23
C SER A 21 -8.26 -0.10 16.73
N ASN A 22 -8.62 -1.11 17.50
CA ASN A 22 -8.77 -0.96 18.94
C ASN A 22 -7.51 -1.26 19.73
N THR A 23 -6.55 -1.92 19.13
CA THR A 23 -5.34 -2.31 19.83
C THR A 23 -4.13 -1.80 19.07
N GLU A 24 -3.03 -1.64 19.83
CA GLU A 24 -1.78 -1.21 19.20
C GLU A 24 -1.23 -2.26 18.26
N GLU A 25 -1.44 -3.52 18.59
CA GLU A 25 -0.95 -4.60 17.73
C GLU A 25 -1.64 -4.59 16.38
N GLU A 26 -2.95 -4.41 16.38
CA GLU A 26 -3.70 -4.34 15.13
C GLU A 26 -3.29 -3.11 14.34
N LYS A 27 -3.16 -1.99 15.01
CA LYS A 27 -2.77 -0.77 14.36
C LYS A 27 -1.42 -0.92 13.68
N LYS A 28 -0.47 -1.53 14.38
CA LYS A 28 0.86 -1.74 13.85
C LYS A 28 0.85 -2.65 12.64
N ALA A 29 0.08 -3.73 12.73
CA ALA A 29 -0.02 -4.66 11.61
C ALA A 29 -0.60 -3.99 10.38
N LEU A 30 -1.61 -3.16 10.56
CA LEU A 30 -2.23 -2.46 9.44
C LEU A 30 -1.31 -1.39 8.86
N LEU A 31 -0.54 -0.73 9.72
CA LEU A 31 0.44 0.24 9.23
C LEU A 31 1.53 -0.46 8.42
N ASP A 32 1.99 -1.62 8.88
CA ASP A 32 2.97 -2.39 8.12
C ASP A 32 2.41 -2.78 6.77
N LEU A 33 1.15 -3.18 6.74
CA LEU A 33 0.50 -3.56 5.49
C LEU A 33 0.42 -2.37 4.55
N ALA A 34 0.10 -1.19 5.09
CA ALA A 34 0.03 0.01 4.26
C ALA A 34 1.38 0.33 3.64
N VAL A 35 2.46 0.18 4.42
CA VAL A 35 3.80 0.40 3.91
C VAL A 35 4.11 -0.58 2.80
N THR A 36 3.76 -1.85 3.01
CA THR A 36 4.00 -2.89 2.01
C THR A 36 3.28 -2.57 0.70
N TRP A 37 2.02 -2.17 0.79
CA TRP A 37 1.27 -1.82 -0.43
C TRP A 37 1.83 -0.59 -1.11
N THR A 38 2.29 0.38 -0.32
CA THR A 38 2.91 1.58 -0.89
C THR A 38 4.19 1.22 -1.64
N GLN A 39 4.99 0.34 -1.06
CA GLN A 39 6.22 -0.11 -1.72
C GLN A 39 5.90 -0.89 -2.98
N ALA A 40 4.87 -1.73 -2.93
CA ALA A 40 4.47 -2.49 -4.10
C ALA A 40 4.02 -1.57 -5.23
N ALA A 41 3.31 -0.50 -4.87
CA ALA A 41 2.89 0.47 -5.89
C ALA A 41 4.10 1.14 -6.55
N ALA A 42 5.06 1.53 -5.72
CA ALA A 42 6.26 2.17 -6.26
C ALA A 42 7.05 1.23 -7.16
N LEU A 43 7.18 -0.03 -6.74
CA LEU A 43 7.88 -1.01 -7.57
C LEU A 43 7.15 -1.29 -8.86
N SER A 44 5.83 -1.32 -8.80
CA SER A 44 5.03 -1.57 -10.00
C SER A 44 5.23 -0.46 -11.02
N GLU A 45 5.22 0.78 -10.57
CA GLU A 45 5.44 1.91 -11.46
C GLU A 45 6.84 1.88 -12.05
N LYS A 46 7.81 1.54 -11.21
CA LYS A 46 9.19 1.53 -11.62
C LYS A 46 9.46 0.47 -12.66
N SER A 47 8.89 -0.72 -12.47
CA SER A 47 9.14 -1.78 -13.42
C SER A 47 8.48 -1.53 -14.75
N VAL A 48 7.35 -0.83 -14.79
CA VAL A 48 6.71 -0.50 -16.05
C VAL A 48 7.51 0.54 -16.81
N GLY A 49 7.95 1.60 -16.10
CA GLY A 49 8.66 2.69 -16.75
C GLY A 49 9.94 2.27 -17.43
N PRO A 50 10.88 1.65 -16.70
CA PRO A 50 12.15 1.29 -17.32
C PRO A 50 12.02 0.30 -18.46
N LEU A 51 11.07 -0.58 -18.37
CA LEU A 51 10.91 -1.60 -19.40
C LEU A 51 10.51 -1.01 -20.73
N ARG A 52 9.89 0.14 -20.70
CA ARG A 52 9.50 0.79 -21.94
C ARG A 52 10.69 1.29 -22.71
N ALA A 53 11.68 1.70 -22.01
CA ALA A 53 12.88 2.18 -22.65
C ALA A 53 13.64 1.06 -23.30
#